data_8cc9bfda37174fb76856982ffca9afd4
#
_entry.id   8cc9bfda37174fb76856982ffca9afd4
#
_cell.length_a   1.000
_cell.length_b   1.000
_cell.length_c   1.000
_cell.angle_alpha   90.00
_cell.angle_beta   90.00
_cell.angle_gamma   90.00
#
_symmetry.space_group_name_H-M   'P 1'
#
loop_
_entity.id
_entity.type
_entity.pdbx_description
1 polymer ?
#
loop_
_entity_poly.entity_id
_entity_poly.type
_entity_poly.pdbx_seq_one_letter_code
_entity_poly.pdbx_strand_id
1 'polypeptide(L)'
;QENYNPLWGNGQRINTPRATIDQNTYSIERTSLNHTAYLEVALAKGLKLHSQNSYYSFQRHTYRYYPGSLPAKNEGEGGQAYRAEFHEFSLSSENTLSYKLETKSGHNIDALAGFTAYRYKSDNFTLSGQGYMDDDVLWNNMNAVTDKETYSAATGLTKRTKMSLLARFNYNYKQRYYLTVTGRYDGSSNFAANNKWGFFPSVALKWNAAKENFLKDVRWIDELSLRLSAGRTGNDAISAYRSLAAMSSTTSGYLFDGMQPGAYYRSRLASPNLTWEKTDLYNAALDLAFFNNRL
;
A
#
# COMPACT_ATOMS: atom_id res chain seq x y z
N GLN A 1 39.79 -11.89 24.85
CA GLN A 1 39.41 -10.64 24.22
C GLN A 1 38.07 -10.24 24.81
N GLU A 2 37.99 -9.07 25.44
CA GLU A 2 36.75 -8.56 26.03
C GLU A 2 35.77 -8.23 24.89
N ASN A 3 34.70 -8.99 24.77
CA ASN A 3 33.64 -8.78 23.76
C ASN A 3 32.66 -7.66 24.14
N TYR A 4 32.85 -7.02 25.29
CA TYR A 4 31.99 -5.96 25.80
C TYR A 4 32.77 -4.93 26.60
N ASN A 5 32.24 -3.71 26.70
CA ASN A 5 32.73 -2.75 27.67
C ASN A 5 31.99 -2.98 29.00
N PRO A 6 32.69 -3.40 30.09
CA PRO A 6 32.03 -3.80 31.33
C PRO A 6 31.36 -2.64 32.07
N LEU A 7 31.76 -1.40 31.80
CA LEU A 7 31.23 -0.22 32.47
C LEU A 7 31.03 0.93 31.51
N TRP A 8 29.79 1.26 31.27
CA TRP A 8 29.39 2.48 30.54
C TRP A 8 28.48 3.33 31.43
N GLY A 9 28.92 4.53 31.80
CA GLY A 9 28.12 5.53 32.50
C GLY A 9 27.63 5.09 33.90
N ASN A 10 26.55 4.39 33.99
CA ASN A 10 25.83 3.98 35.20
C ASN A 10 26.00 2.49 35.58
N GLY A 11 27.05 1.84 35.15
CA GLY A 11 27.31 0.44 35.49
C GLY A 11 26.56 -0.57 34.63
N GLN A 12 25.88 -0.13 33.56
CA GLN A 12 25.24 -1.03 32.59
C GLN A 12 26.29 -1.68 31.70
N ARG A 13 26.16 -2.97 31.49
CA ARG A 13 26.96 -3.71 30.52
C ARG A 13 26.43 -3.49 29.11
N ILE A 14 27.29 -3.02 28.23
CA ILE A 14 26.96 -2.77 26.82
C ILE A 14 27.92 -3.59 25.97
N ASN A 15 27.38 -4.36 25.04
CA ASN A 15 28.17 -5.07 24.03
C ASN A 15 28.94 -4.07 23.16
N THR A 16 30.19 -4.39 22.83
CA THR A 16 30.85 -3.60 21.78
C THR A 16 30.14 -3.78 20.44
N PRO A 17 30.15 -2.77 19.58
CA PRO A 17 29.56 -2.92 18.22
C PRO A 17 30.14 -4.11 17.46
N ARG A 18 31.44 -4.39 17.67
CA ARG A 18 32.13 -5.53 17.05
C ARG A 18 31.57 -6.86 17.56
N ALA A 19 31.42 -7.05 18.86
CA ALA A 19 30.84 -8.27 19.41
C ALA A 19 29.39 -8.50 18.93
N THR A 20 28.61 -7.42 18.86
CA THR A 20 27.23 -7.50 18.34
C THR A 20 27.19 -7.96 16.88
N ILE A 21 28.10 -7.48 16.03
CA ILE A 21 28.14 -7.84 14.61
C ILE A 21 28.67 -9.27 14.41
N ASP A 22 29.73 -9.62 15.15
CA ASP A 22 30.42 -10.90 14.95
C ASP A 22 29.67 -12.11 15.54
N GLN A 23 28.85 -11.90 16.57
CA GLN A 23 28.22 -12.99 17.32
C GLN A 23 26.71 -13.15 17.03
N ASN A 24 26.00 -12.07 16.67
CA ASN A 24 24.60 -12.19 16.32
C ASN A 24 24.43 -12.88 14.98
N THR A 25 23.55 -13.85 14.94
CA THR A 25 23.17 -14.50 13.68
C THR A 25 21.81 -13.98 13.21
N TYR A 26 21.78 -13.55 11.97
CA TYR A 26 20.58 -12.99 11.35
C TYR A 26 20.43 -13.47 9.91
N SER A 27 19.26 -14.00 9.59
CA SER A 27 18.91 -14.42 8.23
C SER A 27 17.54 -13.90 7.84
N ILE A 28 17.42 -13.43 6.60
CA ILE A 28 16.14 -13.12 5.97
C ILE A 28 16.07 -13.82 4.62
N GLU A 29 15.07 -14.66 4.49
CA GLU A 29 14.71 -15.29 3.22
C GLU A 29 13.46 -14.61 2.68
N ARG A 30 13.48 -14.28 1.39
CA ARG A 30 12.35 -13.63 0.70
C ARG A 30 12.05 -14.34 -0.60
N THR A 31 10.78 -14.64 -0.80
CA THR A 31 10.28 -15.18 -2.06
C THR A 31 9.13 -14.30 -2.53
N SER A 32 9.19 -13.86 -3.78
CA SER A 32 8.11 -13.10 -4.40
C SER A 32 7.73 -13.74 -5.73
N LEU A 33 6.43 -13.77 -6.00
CA LEU A 33 5.85 -14.29 -7.22
C LEU A 33 4.87 -13.26 -7.75
N ASN A 34 5.04 -12.88 -9.01
CA ASN A 34 4.12 -11.96 -9.68
C ASN A 34 3.72 -12.57 -11.03
N HIS A 35 2.43 -12.85 -11.19
CA HIS A 35 1.83 -13.32 -12.43
C HIS A 35 0.81 -12.31 -12.92
N THR A 36 0.91 -11.92 -14.18
CA THR A 36 -0.08 -11.11 -14.86
C THR A 36 -0.46 -11.78 -16.17
N ALA A 37 -1.74 -12.01 -16.35
CA ALA A 37 -2.33 -12.46 -17.60
C ALA A 37 -3.29 -11.39 -18.11
N TYR A 38 -3.26 -11.13 -19.41
CA TYR A 38 -4.20 -10.21 -20.03
C TYR A 38 -4.78 -10.83 -21.30
N LEU A 39 -5.99 -10.41 -21.62
CA LEU A 39 -6.71 -10.71 -22.84
C LEU A 39 -7.16 -9.41 -23.47
N GLU A 40 -6.89 -9.24 -24.75
CA GLU A 40 -7.39 -8.12 -25.54
C GLU A 40 -8.18 -8.65 -26.72
N VAL A 41 -9.42 -8.18 -26.87
CA VAL A 41 -10.32 -8.61 -27.93
C VAL A 41 -10.90 -7.39 -28.66
N ALA A 42 -10.70 -7.31 -29.96
CA ALA A 42 -11.40 -6.35 -30.82
C ALA A 42 -12.82 -6.89 -31.10
N LEU A 43 -13.81 -6.30 -30.44
CA LEU A 43 -15.21 -6.74 -30.56
C LEU A 43 -15.89 -6.21 -31.84
N ALA A 44 -15.52 -4.97 -32.22
CA ALA A 44 -15.98 -4.32 -33.43
C ALA A 44 -14.99 -3.22 -33.85
N LYS A 45 -15.24 -2.56 -35.00
CA LYS A 45 -14.41 -1.43 -35.42
C LYS A 45 -14.41 -0.33 -34.35
N GLY A 46 -13.23 -0.03 -33.79
CA GLY A 46 -13.05 0.95 -32.72
C GLY A 46 -13.43 0.46 -31.32
N LEU A 47 -14.09 -0.71 -31.17
CA LEU A 47 -14.51 -1.24 -29.87
C LEU A 47 -13.58 -2.38 -29.44
N LYS A 48 -12.95 -2.22 -28.28
CA LYS A 48 -11.96 -3.15 -27.73
C LYS A 48 -12.27 -3.46 -26.27
N LEU A 49 -12.25 -4.74 -25.94
CA LEU A 49 -12.27 -5.24 -24.56
C LEU A 49 -10.83 -5.56 -24.15
N HIS A 50 -10.43 -5.09 -22.99
CA HIS A 50 -9.19 -5.48 -22.33
C HIS A 50 -9.50 -6.01 -20.93
N SER A 51 -8.97 -7.19 -20.60
CA SER A 51 -9.09 -7.80 -19.29
C SER A 51 -7.69 -8.18 -18.80
N GLN A 52 -7.27 -7.65 -17.66
CA GLN A 52 -6.00 -7.98 -17.03
C GLN A 52 -6.24 -8.51 -15.63
N ASN A 53 -5.62 -9.65 -15.32
CA ASN A 53 -5.70 -10.28 -14.02
C ASN A 53 -4.29 -10.52 -13.49
N SER A 54 -4.03 -10.07 -12.27
CA SER A 54 -2.71 -10.18 -11.64
C SER A 54 -2.83 -10.89 -10.29
N TYR A 55 -1.89 -11.77 -10.05
CA TYR A 55 -1.65 -12.41 -8.77
C TYR A 55 -0.26 -12.04 -8.28
N TYR A 56 -0.18 -11.53 -7.08
CA TYR A 56 1.09 -11.29 -6.37
C TYR A 56 1.10 -12.05 -5.06
N SER A 57 2.23 -12.70 -4.76
CA SER A 57 2.50 -13.36 -3.49
C SER A 57 3.90 -13.01 -3.02
N PHE A 58 4.02 -12.75 -1.72
CA PHE A 58 5.29 -12.47 -1.07
C PHE A 58 5.37 -13.23 0.25
N GLN A 59 6.51 -13.86 0.48
CA GLN A 59 6.83 -14.58 1.71
C GLN A 59 8.16 -14.06 2.23
N ARG A 60 8.24 -13.88 3.54
CA ARG A 60 9.46 -13.50 4.23
C ARG A 60 9.60 -14.32 5.50
N HIS A 61 10.70 -15.04 5.62
CA HIS A 61 11.13 -15.67 6.85
C HIS A 61 12.26 -14.83 7.43
N THR A 62 12.16 -14.53 8.72
CA THR A 62 13.16 -13.75 9.47
C THR A 62 13.60 -14.58 10.66
N TYR A 63 14.89 -14.78 10.76
CA TYR A 63 15.52 -15.54 11.83
C TYR A 63 16.55 -14.66 12.51
N ARG A 64 16.58 -14.68 13.85
CA ARG A 64 17.59 -13.97 14.64
C ARG A 64 17.98 -14.83 15.81
N TYR A 65 19.27 -14.80 16.12
CA TYR A 65 19.81 -15.42 17.32
C TYR A 65 20.81 -14.48 17.98
N TYR A 66 20.67 -14.33 19.27
CA TYR A 66 21.56 -13.59 20.14
C TYR A 66 22.16 -14.60 21.12
N PRO A 67 23.49 -14.89 21.05
CA PRO A 67 24.10 -15.87 21.91
C PRO A 67 24.12 -15.45 23.38
N GLY A 68 24.13 -16.42 24.27
CA GLY A 68 24.19 -16.21 25.72
C GLY A 68 25.49 -15.55 26.19
N SER A 69 26.52 -15.58 25.33
CA SER A 69 27.81 -14.88 25.59
C SER A 69 27.74 -13.37 25.46
N LEU A 70 26.62 -12.78 24.98
CA LEU A 70 26.42 -11.33 24.88
C LEU A 70 25.66 -10.77 26.11
N PRO A 71 26.40 -10.25 27.15
CA PRO A 71 25.81 -9.94 28.44
C PRO A 71 24.73 -8.87 28.43
N ALA A 72 24.85 -7.88 27.55
CA ALA A 72 23.89 -6.77 27.50
C ALA A 72 22.50 -7.19 27.00
N LYS A 73 22.37 -8.38 26.41
CA LYS A 73 21.10 -8.91 25.93
C LYS A 73 20.56 -10.06 26.78
N ASN A 74 21.46 -10.94 27.24
CA ASN A 74 21.08 -12.24 27.78
C ASN A 74 21.90 -12.57 29.05
N GLU A 75 22.29 -11.61 29.84
CA GLU A 75 23.20 -11.80 30.99
C GLU A 75 22.70 -12.87 31.97
N GLY A 76 23.32 -14.05 31.90
CA GLY A 76 22.96 -15.18 32.75
C GLY A 76 21.71 -15.96 32.34
N GLU A 77 21.01 -15.55 31.25
CA GLU A 77 19.75 -16.11 30.86
C GLU A 77 19.83 -17.02 29.60
N GLY A 78 21.05 -17.25 29.10
CA GLY A 78 21.29 -18.06 27.90
C GLY A 78 20.94 -17.33 26.59
N GLY A 79 21.07 -18.03 25.47
CA GLY A 79 20.80 -17.45 24.15
C GLY A 79 19.32 -17.12 23.91
N GLN A 80 19.05 -16.19 23.01
CA GLN A 80 17.71 -15.79 22.60
C GLN A 80 17.49 -16.03 21.11
N ALA A 81 16.43 -16.76 20.77
CA ALA A 81 15.99 -16.99 19.39
C ALA A 81 14.73 -16.22 19.05
N TYR A 82 14.62 -15.80 17.81
CA TYR A 82 13.44 -15.16 17.20
C TYR A 82 13.19 -15.73 15.81
N ARG A 83 11.96 -16.12 15.55
CA ARG A 83 11.46 -16.49 14.23
C ARG A 83 10.24 -15.65 13.89
N ALA A 84 10.20 -15.15 12.68
CA ALA A 84 9.01 -14.50 12.15
C ALA A 84 8.75 -14.93 10.72
N GLU A 85 7.49 -15.15 10.41
CA GLU A 85 6.98 -15.43 9.09
C GLU A 85 5.97 -14.36 8.71
N PHE A 86 6.07 -13.86 7.50
CA PHE A 86 5.14 -12.91 6.92
C PHE A 86 4.76 -13.40 5.54
N HIS A 87 3.47 -13.58 5.34
CA HIS A 87 2.91 -13.95 4.05
C HIS A 87 1.93 -12.88 3.62
N GLU A 88 1.98 -12.51 2.35
CA GLU A 88 0.94 -11.69 1.74
C GLU A 88 0.62 -12.17 0.33
N PHE A 89 -0.61 -11.96 -0.06
CA PHE A 89 -1.00 -12.08 -1.45
C PHE A 89 -2.01 -11.00 -1.83
N SER A 90 -2.01 -10.66 -3.09
CA SER A 90 -3.05 -9.83 -3.69
C SER A 90 -3.51 -10.39 -5.02
N LEU A 91 -4.78 -10.19 -5.29
CA LEU A 91 -5.44 -10.45 -6.56
C LEU A 91 -5.99 -9.13 -7.07
N SER A 92 -5.71 -8.79 -8.32
CA SER A 92 -6.34 -7.67 -9.01
C SER A 92 -6.94 -8.13 -10.34
N SER A 93 -8.09 -7.59 -10.66
CA SER A 93 -8.76 -7.77 -11.95
C SER A 93 -9.16 -6.40 -12.48
N GLU A 94 -8.70 -6.07 -13.67
CA GLU A 94 -9.00 -4.82 -14.36
C GLU A 94 -9.62 -5.15 -15.71
N ASN A 95 -10.85 -4.70 -15.91
CA ASN A 95 -11.61 -4.95 -17.13
C ASN A 95 -12.05 -3.62 -17.70
N THR A 96 -11.69 -3.34 -18.94
CA THR A 96 -12.05 -2.09 -19.63
C THR A 96 -12.62 -2.35 -21.00
N LEU A 97 -13.64 -1.61 -21.32
CA LEU A 97 -14.22 -1.50 -22.66
C LEU A 97 -13.89 -0.13 -23.20
N SER A 98 -13.16 -0.06 -24.29
CA SER A 98 -12.78 1.19 -24.95
C SER A 98 -13.40 1.28 -26.33
N TYR A 99 -13.83 2.50 -26.71
CA TYR A 99 -14.38 2.80 -28.01
C TYR A 99 -13.72 4.03 -28.59
N LYS A 100 -13.20 3.91 -29.81
CA LYS A 100 -12.60 5.02 -30.57
C LYS A 100 -13.35 5.24 -31.88
N LEU A 101 -13.71 6.50 -32.11
CA LEU A 101 -14.35 6.94 -33.34
C LEU A 101 -13.66 8.20 -33.86
N GLU A 102 -13.21 8.14 -35.09
CA GLU A 102 -12.70 9.29 -35.86
C GLU A 102 -13.58 9.50 -37.10
N THR A 103 -14.02 10.73 -37.26
CA THR A 103 -14.87 11.10 -38.38
C THR A 103 -14.13 12.00 -39.38
N LYS A 104 -14.50 11.94 -40.65
CA LYS A 104 -13.96 12.83 -41.69
C LYS A 104 -14.32 14.31 -41.43
N SER A 105 -15.38 14.59 -40.69
CA SER A 105 -15.80 15.94 -40.28
C SER A 105 -14.96 16.54 -39.12
N GLY A 106 -13.98 15.78 -38.58
CA GLY A 106 -13.07 16.23 -37.56
C GLY A 106 -13.53 15.99 -36.12
N HIS A 107 -14.59 15.17 -35.92
CA HIS A 107 -14.98 14.71 -34.60
C HIS A 107 -14.19 13.47 -34.22
N ASN A 108 -13.50 13.50 -33.10
CA ASN A 108 -12.79 12.36 -32.53
C ASN A 108 -13.34 12.08 -31.14
N ILE A 109 -13.75 10.86 -30.90
CA ILE A 109 -14.29 10.37 -29.63
C ILE A 109 -13.45 9.21 -29.16
N ASP A 110 -13.04 9.24 -27.88
CA ASP A 110 -12.43 8.12 -27.17
C ASP A 110 -13.17 7.95 -25.84
N ALA A 111 -13.90 6.86 -25.73
CA ALA A 111 -14.67 6.54 -24.54
C ALA A 111 -14.14 5.25 -23.90
N LEU A 112 -14.11 5.22 -22.58
CA LEU A 112 -13.69 4.06 -21.81
C LEU A 112 -14.63 3.88 -20.63
N ALA A 113 -15.08 2.64 -20.43
CA ALA A 113 -15.75 2.19 -19.22
C ALA A 113 -14.95 1.03 -18.61
N GLY A 114 -14.85 0.98 -17.30
CA GLY A 114 -14.06 -0.05 -16.66
C GLY A 114 -14.59 -0.45 -15.29
N PHE A 115 -14.25 -1.66 -14.92
CA PHE A 115 -14.46 -2.24 -13.61
C PHE A 115 -13.14 -2.80 -13.09
N THR A 116 -12.78 -2.46 -11.84
CA THR A 116 -11.62 -3.03 -11.18
C THR A 116 -12.01 -3.67 -9.85
N ALA A 117 -11.38 -4.79 -9.52
CA ALA A 117 -11.52 -5.46 -8.24
C ALA A 117 -10.13 -5.79 -7.69
N TYR A 118 -9.95 -5.56 -6.40
CA TYR A 118 -8.70 -5.83 -5.70
C TYR A 118 -8.97 -6.50 -4.35
N ARG A 119 -8.23 -7.55 -4.09
CA ARG A 119 -8.24 -8.25 -2.80
C ARG A 119 -6.82 -8.41 -2.30
N TYR A 120 -6.61 -8.09 -1.04
CA TYR A 120 -5.35 -8.24 -0.33
C TYR A 120 -5.57 -9.03 0.95
N LYS A 121 -4.64 -9.93 1.26
CA LYS A 121 -4.54 -10.60 2.55
C LYS A 121 -3.08 -10.66 2.95
N SER A 122 -2.77 -10.34 4.20
CA SER A 122 -1.50 -10.69 4.82
C SER A 122 -1.74 -11.35 6.17
N ASP A 123 -0.89 -12.30 6.49
CA ASP A 123 -0.79 -12.92 7.79
C ASP A 123 0.66 -12.96 8.24
N ASN A 124 0.85 -12.86 9.52
CA ASN A 124 2.16 -12.96 10.14
C ASN A 124 2.09 -13.79 11.42
N PHE A 125 3.20 -14.46 11.68
CA PHE A 125 3.46 -15.20 12.89
C PHE A 125 4.83 -14.81 13.40
N THR A 126 4.97 -14.62 14.70
CA THR A 126 6.24 -14.39 15.38
C THR A 126 6.34 -15.31 16.59
N LEU A 127 7.52 -15.83 16.84
CA LEU A 127 7.84 -16.63 18.01
C LEU A 127 9.24 -16.22 18.50
N SER A 128 9.39 -15.99 19.78
CA SER A 128 10.67 -15.78 20.43
C SER A 128 10.74 -16.50 21.76
N GLY A 129 11.94 -16.81 22.21
CA GLY A 129 12.19 -17.42 23.50
C GLY A 129 13.65 -17.26 23.88
N GLN A 130 13.93 -17.31 25.16
CA GLN A 130 15.25 -17.09 25.77
C GLN A 130 15.61 -18.26 26.68
N GLY A 131 16.91 -18.42 27.00
CA GLY A 131 17.37 -19.46 27.88
C GLY A 131 17.91 -20.69 27.13
N TYR A 132 18.47 -20.50 25.94
CA TYR A 132 19.23 -21.56 25.28
C TYR A 132 20.52 -21.83 26.02
N MET A 133 20.78 -23.09 26.35
CA MET A 133 22.02 -23.54 26.97
C MET A 133 23.15 -23.76 25.97
N ASP A 134 22.76 -24.01 24.69
CA ASP A 134 23.68 -24.29 23.59
C ASP A 134 23.37 -23.34 22.44
N ASP A 135 24.33 -22.49 22.08
CA ASP A 135 24.20 -21.51 21.02
C ASP A 135 24.22 -22.12 19.60
N ASP A 136 24.72 -23.34 19.42
CA ASP A 136 24.79 -24.02 18.11
C ASP A 136 23.39 -24.40 17.57
N VAL A 137 22.40 -24.50 18.44
CA VAL A 137 21.01 -24.81 18.07
C VAL A 137 20.37 -23.66 17.30
N LEU A 138 20.77 -22.42 17.59
CA LEU A 138 20.20 -21.20 17.02
C LEU A 138 18.67 -21.16 17.17
N TRP A 139 17.96 -20.82 16.09
CA TRP A 139 16.48 -20.79 16.02
C TRP A 139 15.85 -22.11 15.57
N ASN A 140 16.64 -23.18 15.37
CA ASN A 140 16.15 -24.42 14.74
C ASN A 140 15.35 -25.31 15.69
N ASN A 141 15.52 -25.15 17.00
CA ASN A 141 14.78 -25.89 17.98
C ASN A 141 14.27 -24.97 19.12
N MET A 142 13.09 -24.39 18.93
CA MET A 142 12.49 -23.54 19.96
C MET A 142 12.18 -24.29 21.26
N ASN A 143 12.05 -25.62 21.25
CA ASN A 143 11.87 -26.39 22.47
C ASN A 143 13.11 -26.42 23.39
N ALA A 144 14.29 -26.09 22.88
CA ALA A 144 15.53 -26.00 23.67
C ALA A 144 15.56 -24.79 24.63
N VAL A 145 14.58 -23.89 24.54
CA VAL A 145 14.36 -22.81 25.51
C VAL A 145 14.05 -23.42 26.89
N THR A 146 14.88 -23.16 27.87
CA THR A 146 14.72 -23.67 29.26
C THR A 146 13.72 -22.85 30.04
N ASP A 147 13.76 -21.54 29.90
CA ASP A 147 12.79 -20.64 30.54
C ASP A 147 11.54 -20.45 29.66
N LYS A 148 10.51 -21.23 29.99
CA LYS A 148 9.24 -21.22 29.25
C LYS A 148 8.43 -19.93 29.43
N GLU A 149 8.69 -19.13 30.45
CA GLU A 149 8.02 -17.86 30.69
C GLU A 149 8.48 -16.76 29.71
N THR A 150 9.63 -16.95 29.10
CA THR A 150 10.18 -16.03 28.07
C THR A 150 9.54 -16.21 26.69
N TYR A 151 8.73 -17.25 26.50
CA TYR A 151 8.06 -17.43 25.23
C TYR A 151 7.12 -16.27 24.92
N SER A 152 7.31 -15.69 23.75
CA SER A 152 6.38 -14.72 23.21
C SER A 152 5.95 -15.17 21.82
N ALA A 153 4.65 -15.32 21.63
CA ALA A 153 4.07 -15.65 20.34
C ALA A 153 3.02 -14.60 19.96
N ALA A 154 3.04 -14.17 18.69
CA ALA A 154 2.04 -13.25 18.19
C ALA A 154 1.63 -13.63 16.76
N THR A 155 0.37 -13.37 16.43
CA THR A 155 -0.17 -13.54 15.09
C THR A 155 -0.89 -12.28 14.65
N GLY A 156 -0.92 -12.04 13.36
CA GLY A 156 -1.67 -10.94 12.77
C GLY A 156 -2.33 -11.36 11.47
N LEU A 157 -3.50 -10.80 11.21
CA LEU A 157 -4.25 -11.02 9.98
C LEU A 157 -4.81 -9.70 9.47
N THR A 158 -4.47 -9.33 8.23
CA THR A 158 -5.04 -8.16 7.57
C THR A 158 -5.70 -8.58 6.26
N LYS A 159 -6.92 -8.10 6.04
CA LYS A 159 -7.65 -8.27 4.78
C LYS A 159 -8.15 -6.92 4.31
N ARG A 160 -8.00 -6.65 3.02
CA ARG A 160 -8.53 -5.45 2.36
C ARG A 160 -9.14 -5.82 1.02
N THR A 161 -10.23 -5.16 0.68
CA THR A 161 -10.85 -5.28 -0.65
C THR A 161 -11.18 -3.90 -1.18
N LYS A 162 -11.03 -3.73 -2.49
CA LYS A 162 -11.43 -2.52 -3.21
C LYS A 162 -12.18 -2.93 -4.46
N MET A 163 -13.14 -2.12 -4.85
CA MET A 163 -13.86 -2.24 -6.12
C MET A 163 -14.04 -0.85 -6.71
N SER A 164 -13.95 -0.73 -8.02
CA SER A 164 -14.12 0.55 -8.69
C SER A 164 -14.88 0.38 -10.00
N LEU A 165 -15.77 1.32 -10.26
CA LEU A 165 -16.34 1.58 -11.57
C LEU A 165 -15.74 2.88 -12.09
N LEU A 166 -15.32 2.90 -13.33
CA LEU A 166 -14.76 4.10 -13.95
C LEU A 166 -15.33 4.30 -15.34
N ALA A 167 -15.48 5.56 -15.71
CA ALA A 167 -15.81 5.96 -17.06
C ALA A 167 -15.00 7.20 -17.42
N ARG A 168 -14.52 7.25 -18.66
CA ARG A 168 -13.85 8.41 -19.25
C ARG A 168 -14.40 8.65 -20.64
N PHE A 169 -14.63 9.91 -20.94
CA PHE A 169 -15.05 10.37 -22.25
C PHE A 169 -14.13 11.51 -22.70
N ASN A 170 -13.42 11.31 -23.78
CA ASN A 170 -12.60 12.31 -24.43
C ASN A 170 -13.26 12.66 -25.77
N TYR A 171 -13.40 13.95 -26.00
CA TYR A 171 -13.90 14.48 -27.25
C TYR A 171 -12.94 15.54 -27.79
N ASN A 172 -12.67 15.48 -29.06
CA ASN A 172 -11.88 16.47 -29.77
C ASN A 172 -12.58 16.85 -31.07
N TYR A 173 -12.72 18.13 -31.32
CA TYR A 173 -13.25 18.64 -32.57
C TYR A 173 -12.20 19.45 -33.30
N LYS A 174 -11.82 18.98 -34.49
CA LYS A 174 -10.86 19.60 -35.42
C LYS A 174 -9.53 20.00 -34.76
N GLN A 175 -9.11 19.31 -33.69
CA GLN A 175 -7.93 19.65 -32.88
C GLN A 175 -7.96 21.07 -32.28
N ARG A 176 -9.16 21.67 -32.15
CA ARG A 176 -9.37 22.99 -31.56
C ARG A 176 -9.95 22.93 -30.17
N TYR A 177 -11.01 22.16 -30.02
CA TYR A 177 -11.74 22.02 -28.75
C TYR A 177 -11.60 20.62 -28.23
N TYR A 178 -11.16 20.51 -26.98
CA TYR A 178 -11.00 19.24 -26.31
C TYR A 178 -11.82 19.25 -25.03
N LEU A 179 -12.55 18.19 -24.79
CA LEU A 179 -13.29 17.93 -23.58
C LEU A 179 -12.90 16.56 -23.05
N THR A 180 -12.51 16.48 -21.78
CA THR A 180 -12.36 15.22 -21.06
C THR A 180 -13.29 15.25 -19.86
N VAL A 181 -14.11 14.21 -19.72
CA VAL A 181 -14.93 13.97 -18.53
C VAL A 181 -14.56 12.61 -17.98
N THR A 182 -14.30 12.54 -16.69
CA THR A 182 -13.99 11.28 -16.00
C THR A 182 -14.87 11.16 -14.77
N GLY A 183 -15.40 9.98 -14.53
CA GLY A 183 -16.09 9.64 -13.29
C GLY A 183 -15.51 8.34 -12.74
N ARG A 184 -15.22 8.30 -11.45
CA ARG A 184 -14.77 7.10 -10.75
C ARG A 184 -15.57 6.91 -9.48
N TYR A 185 -16.12 5.72 -9.29
CA TYR A 185 -16.88 5.32 -8.12
C TYR A 185 -16.13 4.19 -7.42
N ASP A 186 -15.49 4.50 -6.30
CA ASP A 186 -14.57 3.61 -5.60
C ASP A 186 -15.15 3.16 -4.27
N GLY A 187 -15.06 1.86 -4.00
CA GLY A 187 -15.40 1.25 -2.73
C GLY A 187 -14.17 0.66 -2.05
N SER A 188 -14.02 0.91 -0.75
CA SER A 188 -12.92 0.37 0.07
C SER A 188 -13.46 -0.23 1.36
N SER A 189 -12.95 -1.42 1.72
CA SER A 189 -13.27 -2.09 2.99
C SER A 189 -12.65 -1.40 4.21
N ASN A 190 -11.74 -0.43 4.02
CA ASN A 190 -11.10 0.29 5.12
C ASN A 190 -12.08 1.22 5.86
N PHE A 191 -13.17 1.62 5.20
CA PHE A 191 -14.13 2.57 5.74
C PHE A 191 -15.32 1.92 6.44
N ALA A 192 -16.07 2.74 7.17
CA ALA A 192 -17.26 2.31 7.88
C ALA A 192 -18.35 1.79 6.91
N ALA A 193 -19.27 0.97 7.41
CA ALA A 193 -20.24 0.24 6.59
C ALA A 193 -21.03 1.12 5.61
N ASN A 194 -21.45 2.32 6.03
CA ASN A 194 -22.23 3.24 5.21
C ASN A 194 -21.39 4.25 4.41
N ASN A 195 -20.05 4.24 4.57
CA ASN A 195 -19.14 5.24 4.01
C ASN A 195 -18.04 4.63 3.12
N LYS A 196 -18.24 3.37 2.68
CA LYS A 196 -17.25 2.63 1.89
C LYS A 196 -17.05 3.22 0.51
N TRP A 197 -18.07 3.85 -0.06
CA TRP A 197 -18.08 4.31 -1.43
C TRP A 197 -17.85 5.82 -1.55
N GLY A 198 -17.03 6.20 -2.53
CA GLY A 198 -16.76 7.59 -2.89
C GLY A 198 -16.89 7.80 -4.39
N PHE A 199 -17.44 8.97 -4.78
CA PHE A 199 -17.50 9.38 -6.18
C PHE A 199 -16.50 10.51 -6.45
N PHE A 200 -15.70 10.36 -7.50
CA PHE A 200 -14.59 11.22 -7.86
C PHE A 200 -14.70 11.65 -9.32
N PRO A 201 -15.44 12.74 -9.58
CA PRO A 201 -15.59 13.30 -10.92
C PRO A 201 -14.41 14.19 -11.28
N SER A 202 -14.13 14.32 -12.58
CA SER A 202 -13.27 15.38 -13.11
C SER A 202 -13.71 15.81 -14.51
N VAL A 203 -13.42 17.09 -14.82
CA VAL A 203 -13.63 17.67 -16.13
C VAL A 203 -12.40 18.48 -16.54
N ALA A 204 -12.00 18.37 -17.78
CA ALA A 204 -10.94 19.18 -18.37
C ALA A 204 -11.36 19.69 -19.74
N LEU A 205 -11.05 20.95 -20.02
CA LEU A 205 -11.27 21.63 -21.27
C LEU A 205 -9.93 22.14 -21.82
N LYS A 206 -9.69 22.00 -23.11
CA LYS A 206 -8.59 22.69 -23.80
C LYS A 206 -9.15 23.36 -25.06
N TRP A 207 -8.84 24.60 -25.22
CA TRP A 207 -9.06 25.34 -26.44
C TRP A 207 -7.71 25.66 -27.09
N ASN A 208 -7.50 25.18 -28.30
CA ASN A 208 -6.31 25.48 -29.10
C ASN A 208 -6.64 26.64 -30.06
N ALA A 209 -6.39 27.86 -29.62
CA ALA A 209 -6.69 29.06 -30.36
C ALA A 209 -5.81 29.21 -31.61
N ALA A 210 -4.58 28.67 -31.61
CA ALA A 210 -3.69 28.69 -32.78
C ALA A 210 -4.28 27.95 -34.00
N LYS A 211 -5.22 27.01 -33.79
CA LYS A 211 -5.92 26.29 -34.86
C LYS A 211 -7.20 27.00 -35.35
N GLU A 212 -7.54 28.15 -34.79
CA GLU A 212 -8.69 28.93 -35.23
C GLU A 212 -8.43 29.66 -36.55
N ASN A 213 -9.52 29.91 -37.28
CA ASN A 213 -9.42 30.54 -38.61
C ASN A 213 -8.81 31.94 -38.57
N PHE A 214 -9.01 32.67 -37.46
CA PHE A 214 -8.49 34.03 -37.29
C PHE A 214 -6.98 34.09 -36.97
N LEU A 215 -6.36 32.97 -36.57
CA LEU A 215 -4.91 32.86 -36.29
C LEU A 215 -4.16 32.00 -37.30
N LYS A 216 -4.83 31.33 -38.24
CA LYS A 216 -4.19 30.38 -39.19
C LYS A 216 -3.09 31.00 -40.06
N ASP A 217 -3.17 32.30 -40.34
CA ASP A 217 -2.24 33.04 -41.18
C ASP A 217 -1.11 33.70 -40.37
N VAL A 218 -1.17 33.61 -39.03
CA VAL A 218 -0.14 34.15 -38.11
C VAL A 218 0.98 33.13 -37.92
N ARG A 219 2.01 33.21 -38.78
CA ARG A 219 3.06 32.18 -38.89
C ARG A 219 4.06 32.11 -37.72
N TRP A 220 4.04 33.10 -36.84
CA TRP A 220 4.96 33.15 -35.68
C TRP A 220 4.37 32.55 -34.40
N ILE A 221 3.08 32.17 -34.40
CA ILE A 221 2.43 31.49 -33.31
C ILE A 221 2.30 30.00 -33.68
N ASP A 222 3.02 29.13 -32.99
CA ASP A 222 2.96 27.68 -33.20
C ASP A 222 1.94 27.02 -32.26
N GLU A 223 1.87 27.47 -31.01
CA GLU A 223 0.86 27.04 -30.04
C GLU A 223 0.31 28.24 -29.27
N LEU A 224 -0.99 28.26 -29.10
CA LEU A 224 -1.74 29.12 -28.19
C LEU A 224 -2.91 28.31 -27.67
N SER A 225 -2.79 27.78 -26.47
CA SER A 225 -3.83 26.92 -25.91
C SER A 225 -4.15 27.33 -24.49
N LEU A 226 -5.47 27.43 -24.19
CA LEU A 226 -5.98 27.58 -22.84
C LEU A 226 -6.47 26.23 -22.32
N ARG A 227 -6.03 25.83 -21.13
CA ARG A 227 -6.50 24.63 -20.44
C ARG A 227 -7.12 24.98 -19.09
N LEU A 228 -8.29 24.41 -18.85
CA LEU A 228 -8.99 24.52 -17.56
C LEU A 228 -9.36 23.12 -17.10
N SER A 229 -9.16 22.84 -15.83
CA SER A 229 -9.63 21.56 -15.27
C SER A 229 -10.11 21.72 -13.83
N ALA A 230 -11.08 20.89 -13.48
CA ALA A 230 -11.58 20.74 -12.13
C ALA A 230 -11.82 19.26 -11.85
N GLY A 231 -11.52 18.83 -10.63
CA GLY A 231 -11.73 17.44 -10.27
C GLY A 231 -11.61 17.20 -8.79
N ARG A 232 -12.16 16.06 -8.38
CA ARG A 232 -12.06 15.55 -7.01
C ARG A 232 -11.28 14.24 -7.00
N THR A 233 -10.36 14.12 -6.07
CA THR A 233 -9.64 12.86 -5.79
C THR A 233 -9.99 12.35 -4.40
N GLY A 234 -9.89 11.03 -4.23
CA GLY A 234 -10.09 10.34 -2.95
C GLY A 234 -8.83 9.64 -2.51
N ASN A 235 -8.61 9.61 -1.19
CA ASN A 235 -7.54 8.86 -0.56
C ASN A 235 -8.11 7.89 0.48
N ASP A 236 -7.70 6.60 0.40
CA ASP A 236 -8.05 5.55 1.36
C ASP A 236 -6.82 4.98 2.09
N ALA A 237 -5.72 5.74 2.14
CA ALA A 237 -4.44 5.35 2.76
C ALA A 237 -4.52 5.30 4.29
N ILE A 238 -5.48 4.54 4.80
CA ILE A 238 -5.64 4.23 6.22
C ILE A 238 -5.47 2.74 6.47
N SER A 239 -5.05 2.38 7.68
CA SER A 239 -4.94 0.97 8.08
C SER A 239 -6.32 0.31 8.07
N ALA A 240 -6.35 -0.99 7.72
CA ALA A 240 -7.57 -1.79 7.81
C ALA A 240 -8.15 -1.77 9.24
N TYR A 241 -9.48 -1.96 9.33
CA TYR A 241 -10.23 -2.07 10.60
C TYR A 241 -10.24 -0.79 11.46
N ARG A 242 -9.78 0.35 10.98
CA ARG A 242 -9.80 1.61 11.74
C ARG A 242 -11.21 2.12 12.05
N SER A 243 -12.20 1.73 11.26
CA SER A 243 -13.63 2.02 11.54
C SER A 243 -14.21 1.21 12.71
N LEU A 244 -13.55 0.11 13.11
CA LEU A 244 -14.03 -0.79 14.16
C LEU A 244 -13.42 -0.44 15.51
N ALA A 245 -14.16 -0.75 16.60
CA ALA A 245 -13.60 -0.79 17.94
C ALA A 245 -12.53 -1.88 18.03
N ALA A 246 -11.51 -1.67 18.86
CA ALA A 246 -10.53 -2.68 19.18
C ALA A 246 -10.50 -2.94 20.69
N MET A 247 -10.29 -4.21 21.03
CA MET A 247 -10.07 -4.67 22.39
C MET A 247 -8.62 -5.12 22.52
N SER A 248 -8.03 -4.91 23.67
CA SER A 248 -6.73 -5.47 24.05
C SER A 248 -6.87 -6.23 25.35
N SER A 249 -6.04 -7.26 25.52
CA SER A 249 -5.95 -8.02 26.76
C SER A 249 -4.77 -7.51 27.60
N THR A 250 -4.92 -7.61 28.88
CA THR A 250 -3.86 -7.38 29.88
C THR A 250 -4.12 -8.30 31.05
N THR A 251 -3.13 -8.45 31.93
CA THR A 251 -3.38 -9.01 33.26
C THR A 251 -4.07 -7.96 34.11
N SER A 252 -5.02 -8.38 34.94
CA SER A 252 -5.68 -7.49 35.89
C SER A 252 -4.66 -6.85 36.85
N GLY A 253 -4.82 -5.57 37.18
CA GLY A 253 -4.07 -4.92 38.24
C GLY A 253 -4.51 -5.36 39.65
N TYR A 254 -5.57 -6.16 39.76
CA TYR A 254 -6.14 -6.63 41.01
C TYR A 254 -5.97 -8.14 41.14
N LEU A 255 -5.73 -8.60 42.38
CA LEU A 255 -5.73 -10.01 42.73
C LEU A 255 -7.13 -10.41 43.17
N PHE A 256 -7.64 -11.52 42.65
CA PHE A 256 -8.85 -12.17 43.05
C PHE A 256 -8.47 -13.55 43.61
N ASP A 257 -8.64 -13.74 44.90
CA ASP A 257 -8.27 -14.97 45.60
C ASP A 257 -6.79 -15.40 45.34
N GLY A 258 -5.89 -14.42 45.36
CA GLY A 258 -4.46 -14.62 45.08
C GLY A 258 -4.09 -14.81 43.62
N MET A 259 -5.08 -14.84 42.71
CA MET A 259 -4.83 -14.96 41.25
C MET A 259 -5.00 -13.62 40.54
N GLN A 260 -4.22 -13.40 39.50
CA GLN A 260 -4.31 -12.25 38.63
C GLN A 260 -4.97 -12.64 37.29
N PRO A 261 -6.29 -12.50 37.18
CA PRO A 261 -7.00 -12.93 35.97
C PRO A 261 -6.67 -12.04 34.76
N GLY A 262 -6.80 -12.60 33.58
CA GLY A 262 -6.78 -11.84 32.34
C GLY A 262 -7.93 -10.84 32.28
N ALA A 263 -7.65 -9.62 31.85
CA ALA A 263 -8.63 -8.56 31.66
C ALA A 263 -8.65 -8.08 30.22
N TYR A 264 -9.82 -7.63 29.76
CA TYR A 264 -9.98 -7.01 28.46
C TYR A 264 -10.42 -5.55 28.61
N TYR A 265 -9.79 -4.69 27.85
CA TYR A 265 -10.16 -3.28 27.82
C TYR A 265 -10.28 -2.79 26.36
N ARG A 266 -11.07 -1.75 26.19
CA ARG A 266 -11.22 -1.13 24.87
C ARG A 266 -10.00 -0.27 24.58
N SER A 267 -9.15 -0.71 23.64
CA SER A 267 -7.95 0.02 23.23
C SER A 267 -8.23 1.07 22.16
N ARG A 268 -9.38 0.97 21.46
CA ARG A 268 -9.80 1.96 20.46
C ARG A 268 -11.32 2.00 20.35
N LEU A 269 -11.88 3.21 20.26
CA LEU A 269 -13.30 3.44 19.93
C LEU A 269 -13.56 3.17 18.44
N ALA A 270 -14.78 2.76 18.12
CA ALA A 270 -15.22 2.68 16.73
C ALA A 270 -15.32 4.10 16.12
N SER A 271 -15.02 4.20 14.83
CA SER A 271 -15.21 5.42 14.04
C SER A 271 -16.27 5.17 12.95
N PRO A 272 -17.59 5.23 13.29
CA PRO A 272 -18.66 4.84 12.38
C PRO A 272 -18.82 5.78 11.18
N ASN A 273 -18.25 6.98 11.25
CA ASN A 273 -18.27 8.00 10.19
C ASN A 273 -16.98 8.05 9.36
N LEU A 274 -16.05 7.11 9.59
CA LEU A 274 -14.79 7.09 8.85
C LEU A 274 -15.05 6.87 7.37
N THR A 275 -14.59 7.80 6.54
CA THR A 275 -14.80 7.84 5.09
C THR A 275 -13.57 8.34 4.36
N TRP A 276 -13.66 8.43 3.03
CA TRP A 276 -12.65 8.95 2.14
C TRP A 276 -12.19 10.36 2.52
N GLU A 277 -10.89 10.58 2.52
CA GLU A 277 -10.33 11.92 2.42
C GLU A 277 -10.53 12.40 0.98
N LYS A 278 -11.04 13.61 0.81
CA LYS A 278 -11.38 14.19 -0.49
C LYS A 278 -10.62 15.48 -0.71
N THR A 279 -10.01 15.59 -1.89
CA THR A 279 -9.30 16.81 -2.30
C THR A 279 -9.90 17.30 -3.60
N ASP A 280 -10.34 18.56 -3.61
CA ASP A 280 -10.79 19.26 -4.80
C ASP A 280 -9.63 20.05 -5.41
N LEU A 281 -9.43 19.88 -6.72
CA LEU A 281 -8.34 20.48 -7.48
C LEU A 281 -8.92 21.30 -8.63
N TYR A 282 -8.39 22.51 -8.81
CA TYR A 282 -8.71 23.41 -9.90
C TYR A 282 -7.42 23.87 -10.55
N ASN A 283 -7.33 23.78 -11.88
CA ASN A 283 -6.15 24.19 -12.61
C ASN A 283 -6.53 25.04 -13.81
N ALA A 284 -5.73 26.06 -14.09
CA ALA A 284 -5.74 26.84 -15.31
C ALA A 284 -4.31 26.93 -15.86
N ALA A 285 -4.15 26.76 -17.17
CA ALA A 285 -2.84 26.84 -17.82
C ALA A 285 -2.98 27.47 -19.20
N LEU A 286 -1.94 28.22 -19.59
CA LEU A 286 -1.77 28.79 -20.91
C LEU A 286 -0.49 28.21 -21.53
N ASP A 287 -0.63 27.52 -22.65
CA ASP A 287 0.51 26.98 -23.38
C ASP A 287 0.79 27.88 -24.58
N LEU A 288 2.04 28.31 -24.72
CA LEU A 288 2.50 29.24 -25.77
C LEU A 288 3.73 28.64 -26.44
N ALA A 289 3.77 28.68 -27.75
CA ALA A 289 4.96 28.40 -28.53
C ALA A 289 5.05 29.34 -29.74
N PHE A 290 6.24 29.81 -30.03
CA PHE A 290 6.49 30.80 -31.04
C PHE A 290 7.74 30.47 -31.89
N PHE A 291 7.76 31.00 -33.13
CA PHE A 291 8.93 30.98 -34.02
C PHE A 291 9.46 29.57 -34.31
N ASN A 292 8.60 28.65 -34.75
CA ASN A 292 8.92 27.25 -35.01
C ASN A 292 9.39 26.51 -33.72
N ASN A 293 8.65 26.71 -32.64
CA ASN A 293 8.93 26.15 -31.31
C ASN A 293 10.33 26.51 -30.75
N ARG A 294 10.80 27.73 -31.03
CA ARG A 294 12.07 28.22 -30.49
C ARG A 294 11.89 28.89 -29.11
N LEU A 295 10.69 29.30 -28.80
CA LEU A 295 10.26 29.84 -27.50
C LEU A 295 9.01 29.10 -27.07
#